data_6591c7e7d7359dc027a548ae09ca0f79
#
_entry.id   6591c7e7d7359dc027a548ae09ca0f79
#
_cell.length_a   1.000
_cell.length_b   1.000
_cell.length_c   1.000
_cell.angle_alpha   90.00
_cell.angle_beta   90.00
_cell.angle_gamma   90.00
#
_symmetry.space_group_name_H-M   'P 1'
#
loop_
_entity.id
_entity.type
_entity.pdbx_description
1 polymer ?
#
loop_
_entity_poly.entity_id
_entity_poly.type
_entity_poly.pdbx_seq_one_letter_code
_entity_poly.pdbx_strand_id
1 'polypeptide(L)'
;TIGHLTASLPVDIQTDHLKQADRALVLKGAENFKSLCSSCHGANGKGLQFGGSAMIAPPLAGSKRVNGDPGKLIRIVLSGLTGPVDGKDYPSIMPPMLNSDDEWLAAVLSYIRTNLGNSASAIQPADIKKVREVVGRRWDPWTLEELEKEGK
;
A
#
# COMPACT_ATOMS: atom_id res chain seq x y z
N THR A 1 1.74 22.33 -24.40
CA THR A 1 1.49 22.78 -23.04
C THR A 1 0.26 22.13 -22.44
N ILE A 2 -0.91 22.32 -23.02
CA ILE A 2 -2.12 21.64 -22.52
C ILE A 2 -2.03 20.13 -22.75
N GLY A 3 -1.40 19.69 -23.84
CA GLY A 3 -1.20 18.29 -24.11
C GLY A 3 -0.33 17.54 -23.09
N HIS A 4 0.54 18.26 -22.41
CA HIS A 4 1.37 17.68 -21.34
C HIS A 4 0.54 17.27 -20.13
N LEU A 5 -0.49 18.06 -19.81
CA LEU A 5 -1.37 17.77 -18.68
C LEU A 5 -2.20 16.50 -18.93
N THR A 6 -2.65 16.31 -20.16
CA THR A 6 -3.43 15.12 -20.49
C THR A 6 -2.57 13.85 -20.52
N ALA A 7 -1.31 13.96 -20.94
CA ALA A 7 -0.38 12.83 -20.96
C ALA A 7 -0.03 12.30 -19.57
N SER A 8 -0.22 13.13 -18.54
CA SER A 8 0.11 12.75 -17.16
C SER A 8 -1.12 12.50 -16.30
N LEU A 9 -2.30 12.37 -16.93
CA LEU A 9 -3.51 12.06 -16.17
C LEU A 9 -3.36 10.72 -15.46
N PRO A 10 -3.71 10.68 -14.18
CA PRO A 10 -3.60 9.47 -13.40
C PRO A 10 -4.54 8.38 -13.90
N VAL A 11 -4.23 7.14 -13.53
CA VAL A 11 -5.18 6.04 -13.64
C VAL A 11 -6.50 6.50 -13.03
N ASP A 12 -7.59 6.17 -13.68
CA ASP A 12 -8.93 6.59 -13.27
C ASP A 12 -9.21 6.14 -11.83
N ILE A 13 -9.37 7.11 -10.93
CA ILE A 13 -9.56 6.83 -9.51
C ILE A 13 -11.04 6.61 -9.24
N GLN A 14 -11.38 5.43 -8.71
CA GLN A 14 -12.76 5.06 -8.44
C GLN A 14 -13.15 5.48 -7.02
N THR A 15 -14.14 6.36 -6.92
CA THR A 15 -14.65 6.84 -5.62
C THR A 15 -16.15 6.70 -5.45
N ASP A 16 -16.89 6.39 -6.52
CA ASP A 16 -18.36 6.37 -6.50
C ASP A 16 -18.93 5.37 -5.51
N HIS A 17 -18.23 4.25 -5.28
CA HIS A 17 -18.64 3.20 -4.36
C HIS A 17 -18.32 3.51 -2.90
N LEU A 18 -17.71 4.66 -2.63
CA LEU A 18 -17.22 5.03 -1.30
C LEU A 18 -18.15 6.00 -0.60
N LYS A 19 -18.14 5.94 0.72
CA LYS A 19 -18.76 6.97 1.54
C LYS A 19 -18.09 8.31 1.28
N GLN A 20 -18.85 9.40 1.38
CA GLN A 20 -18.32 10.73 1.11
C GLN A 20 -17.06 11.06 1.91
N ALA A 21 -17.02 10.66 3.19
CA ALA A 21 -15.87 10.90 4.05
C ALA A 21 -14.60 10.17 3.55
N ASP A 22 -14.76 9.02 2.89
CA ASP A 22 -13.64 8.23 2.41
C ASP A 22 -13.14 8.70 1.04
N ARG A 23 -13.96 9.42 0.28
CA ARG A 23 -13.57 9.91 -1.05
C ARG A 23 -12.37 10.84 -1.02
N ALA A 24 -12.38 11.82 -0.12
CA ALA A 24 -11.26 12.75 0.02
C ALA A 24 -10.00 12.03 0.47
N LEU A 25 -10.15 11.06 1.37
CA LEU A 25 -9.04 10.24 1.86
C LEU A 25 -8.40 9.44 0.72
N VAL A 26 -9.22 8.80 -0.10
CA VAL A 26 -8.75 7.99 -1.24
C VAL A 26 -8.07 8.86 -2.31
N LEU A 27 -8.62 10.04 -2.59
CA LEU A 27 -7.99 10.96 -3.55
C LEU A 27 -6.61 11.42 -3.07
N LYS A 28 -6.48 11.72 -1.78
CA LYS A 28 -5.18 12.03 -1.18
C LYS A 28 -4.25 10.85 -1.24
N GLY A 29 -4.78 9.66 -1.01
CA GLY A 29 -4.02 8.41 -1.09
C GLY A 29 -3.46 8.14 -2.48
N ALA A 30 -4.19 8.52 -3.53
CA ALA A 30 -3.70 8.40 -4.90
C ALA A 30 -2.47 9.28 -5.13
N GLU A 31 -2.47 10.48 -4.59
CA GLU A 31 -1.31 11.38 -4.66
C GLU A 31 -0.12 10.79 -3.88
N ASN A 32 -0.36 10.29 -2.69
CA ASN A 32 0.67 9.69 -1.85
C ASN A 32 1.29 8.46 -2.53
N PHE A 33 0.45 7.64 -3.14
CA PHE A 33 0.90 6.46 -3.88
C PHE A 33 1.81 6.85 -5.04
N LYS A 34 1.39 7.82 -5.82
CA LYS A 34 2.15 8.31 -6.97
C LYS A 34 3.52 8.87 -6.53
N SER A 35 3.56 9.55 -5.40
CA SER A 35 4.79 10.21 -4.94
C SER A 35 5.84 9.25 -4.39
N LEU A 36 5.43 8.08 -3.89
CA LEU A 36 6.37 7.17 -3.23
C LEU A 36 6.24 5.72 -3.69
N CYS A 37 5.06 5.16 -3.57
CA CYS A 37 4.87 3.71 -3.72
C CYS A 37 5.00 3.22 -5.16
N SER A 38 4.59 4.05 -6.11
CA SER A 38 4.58 3.68 -7.53
C SER A 38 5.96 3.41 -8.10
N SER A 39 7.00 3.94 -7.47
CA SER A 39 8.38 3.72 -7.95
C SER A 39 8.81 2.25 -7.88
N CYS A 40 8.21 1.48 -7.01
CA CYS A 40 8.48 0.03 -6.90
C CYS A 40 7.29 -0.81 -7.32
N HIS A 41 6.08 -0.36 -6.99
CA HIS A 41 4.86 -1.14 -7.23
C HIS A 41 4.18 -0.83 -8.56
N GLY A 42 4.66 0.17 -9.31
CA GLY A 42 4.06 0.58 -10.56
C GLY A 42 2.83 1.47 -10.37
N ALA A 43 2.55 2.33 -11.35
CA ALA A 43 1.42 3.26 -11.27
C ALA A 43 0.07 2.55 -11.17
N ASN A 44 -0.02 1.35 -11.73
CA ASN A 44 -1.23 0.54 -11.71
C ASN A 44 -1.25 -0.51 -10.59
N GLY A 45 -0.23 -0.54 -9.73
CA GLY A 45 -0.12 -1.50 -8.65
C GLY A 45 0.22 -2.92 -9.05
N LYS A 46 0.57 -3.13 -10.31
CA LYS A 46 0.89 -4.47 -10.84
C LYS A 46 2.38 -4.81 -10.75
N GLY A 47 3.18 -3.89 -10.22
CA GLY A 47 4.62 -4.03 -10.12
C GLY A 47 5.34 -3.45 -11.33
N LEU A 48 6.65 -3.31 -11.18
CA LEU A 48 7.53 -2.87 -12.25
C LEU A 48 8.52 -4.00 -12.57
N GLN A 49 8.65 -4.33 -13.84
CA GLN A 49 9.61 -5.32 -14.30
C GLN A 49 11.00 -4.70 -14.46
N PHE A 50 12.01 -5.49 -14.16
CA PHE A 50 13.39 -5.15 -14.47
C PHE A 50 14.07 -6.42 -14.98
N GLY A 51 14.78 -6.33 -16.09
CA GLY A 51 15.49 -7.49 -16.65
C GLY A 51 14.59 -8.72 -16.85
N GLY A 52 13.95 -8.84 -17.99
CA GLY A 52 13.08 -9.99 -18.29
C GLY A 52 11.76 -9.95 -17.54
N SER A 53 11.43 -11.05 -16.84
CA SER A 53 10.18 -11.16 -16.09
C SER A 53 10.33 -10.85 -14.60
N ALA A 54 11.53 -10.46 -14.15
CA ALA A 54 11.76 -10.15 -12.75
C ALA A 54 11.05 -8.87 -12.34
N MET A 55 10.53 -8.84 -11.11
CA MET A 55 9.76 -7.73 -10.58
C MET A 55 10.52 -7.08 -9.42
N ILE A 56 10.43 -5.74 -9.33
CA ILE A 56 11.06 -4.98 -8.23
C ILE A 56 10.34 -5.26 -6.91
N ALA A 57 9.02 -5.30 -6.95
CA ALA A 57 8.17 -5.50 -5.76
C ALA A 57 6.95 -6.33 -6.13
N PRO A 58 6.31 -6.97 -5.14
CA PRO A 58 5.10 -7.75 -5.42
C PRO A 58 3.96 -6.87 -5.94
N PRO A 59 3.11 -7.40 -6.82
CA PRO A 59 1.93 -6.65 -7.25
C PRO A 59 0.97 -6.44 -6.09
N LEU A 60 0.35 -5.27 -6.06
CA LEU A 60 -0.67 -4.92 -5.07
C LEU A 60 -2.08 -5.26 -5.57
N ALA A 61 -2.27 -5.27 -6.89
CA ALA A 61 -3.53 -5.67 -7.49
C ALA A 61 -3.82 -7.15 -7.18
N GLY A 62 -4.94 -7.42 -6.56
CA GLY A 62 -5.34 -8.78 -6.19
C GLY A 62 -4.54 -9.39 -5.03
N SER A 63 -3.69 -8.61 -4.37
CA SER A 63 -2.86 -9.10 -3.28
C SER A 63 -3.69 -9.56 -2.08
N LYS A 64 -3.35 -10.72 -1.55
CA LYS A 64 -3.99 -11.26 -0.34
C LYS A 64 -3.76 -10.37 0.88
N ARG A 65 -2.56 -9.73 0.97
CA ARG A 65 -2.24 -8.82 2.07
C ARG A 65 -3.04 -7.53 1.96
N VAL A 66 -3.13 -6.98 0.76
CA VAL A 66 -3.87 -5.74 0.52
C VAL A 66 -5.36 -5.93 0.82
N ASN A 67 -5.95 -7.02 0.36
CA ASN A 67 -7.38 -7.28 0.50
C ASN A 67 -7.77 -8.02 1.78
N GLY A 68 -6.80 -8.39 2.60
CA GLY A 68 -6.99 -9.14 3.82
C GLY A 68 -7.13 -8.28 5.06
N ASP A 69 -6.57 -8.77 6.16
CA ASP A 69 -6.66 -8.09 7.46
C ASP A 69 -5.94 -6.73 7.43
N PRO A 70 -6.67 -5.63 7.72
CA PRO A 70 -6.06 -4.30 7.73
C PRO A 70 -4.89 -4.17 8.71
N GLY A 71 -4.98 -4.81 9.87
CA GLY A 71 -3.93 -4.74 10.88
C GLY A 71 -2.60 -5.29 10.40
N LYS A 72 -2.63 -6.39 9.65
CA LYS A 72 -1.42 -6.97 9.06
C LYS A 72 -0.84 -6.06 7.99
N LEU A 73 -1.69 -5.50 7.14
CA LEU A 73 -1.26 -4.58 6.09
C LEU A 73 -0.62 -3.32 6.70
N ILE A 74 -1.21 -2.78 7.75
CA ILE A 74 -0.67 -1.61 8.46
C ILE A 74 0.72 -1.94 9.03
N ARG A 75 0.89 -3.13 9.61
CA ARG A 75 2.19 -3.57 10.11
C ARG A 75 3.26 -3.58 9.02
N ILE A 76 2.89 -4.07 7.83
CA ILE A 76 3.81 -4.10 6.68
C ILE A 76 4.30 -2.71 6.33
N VAL A 77 3.40 -1.73 6.19
CA VAL A 77 3.83 -0.39 5.79
C VAL A 77 4.58 0.34 6.89
N LEU A 78 4.26 0.09 8.15
CA LEU A 78 4.96 0.73 9.26
C LEU A 78 6.39 0.24 9.39
N SER A 79 6.63 -1.06 9.34
CA SER A 79 7.94 -1.65 9.63
C SER A 79 8.64 -2.25 8.42
N GLY A 80 7.95 -2.37 7.28
CA GLY A 80 8.49 -2.98 6.08
C GLY A 80 8.24 -4.47 6.00
N LEU A 81 8.60 -5.04 4.87
CA LEU A 81 8.40 -6.46 4.58
C LEU A 81 9.65 -7.03 3.91
N THR A 82 10.06 -8.21 4.34
CA THR A 82 11.19 -8.94 3.76
C THR A 82 10.84 -10.42 3.60
N GLY A 83 11.69 -11.14 2.88
CA GLY A 83 11.51 -12.56 2.63
C GLY A 83 10.56 -12.83 1.47
N PRO A 84 10.32 -14.10 1.17
CA PRO A 84 9.46 -14.44 0.02
C PRO A 84 8.03 -13.99 0.22
N VAL A 85 7.40 -13.59 -0.89
CA VAL A 85 5.99 -13.24 -0.94
C VAL A 85 5.33 -14.15 -1.97
N ASP A 86 4.37 -14.95 -1.52
CA ASP A 86 3.69 -15.95 -2.35
C ASP A 86 4.68 -16.85 -3.13
N GLY A 87 5.75 -17.28 -2.44
CA GLY A 87 6.74 -18.18 -3.00
C GLY A 87 7.78 -17.53 -3.92
N LYS A 88 7.77 -16.20 -4.03
CA LYS A 88 8.72 -15.46 -4.87
C LYS A 88 9.62 -14.57 -4.03
N ASP A 89 10.89 -14.52 -4.41
CA ASP A 89 11.85 -13.60 -3.82
C ASP A 89 11.88 -12.29 -4.59
N TYR A 90 12.10 -11.19 -3.86
CA TYR A 90 12.20 -9.87 -4.45
C TYR A 90 13.54 -9.24 -4.07
N PRO A 91 14.15 -8.43 -4.95
CA PRO A 91 15.51 -7.94 -4.75
C PRO A 91 15.65 -6.91 -3.63
N SER A 92 14.56 -6.23 -3.28
CA SER A 92 14.60 -5.17 -2.28
C SER A 92 13.62 -5.46 -1.16
N ILE A 93 14.00 -5.02 0.04
CA ILE A 93 13.11 -5.00 1.19
C ILE A 93 12.16 -3.80 1.02
N MET A 94 10.87 -3.99 1.31
CA MET A 94 9.97 -2.86 1.41
C MET A 94 10.40 -2.01 2.61
N PRO A 95 10.74 -0.73 2.41
CA PRO A 95 11.23 0.09 3.50
C PRO A 95 10.13 0.44 4.52
N PRO A 96 10.50 0.64 5.78
CA PRO A 96 9.53 1.04 6.80
C PRO A 96 9.11 2.49 6.62
N MET A 97 7.85 2.77 6.96
CA MET A 97 7.26 4.11 6.88
C MET A 97 6.81 4.61 8.26
N LEU A 98 7.56 4.26 9.29
CA LEU A 98 7.25 4.64 10.67
C LEU A 98 7.15 6.15 10.87
N ASN A 99 7.90 6.92 10.08
CA ASN A 99 7.91 8.38 10.21
C ASN A 99 6.76 9.08 9.47
N SER A 100 5.99 8.37 8.67
CA SER A 100 4.80 8.94 8.03
C SER A 100 3.67 9.02 9.05
N ASP A 101 2.84 10.07 8.96
CA ASP A 101 1.76 10.24 9.91
C ASP A 101 0.57 9.32 9.63
N ASP A 102 -0.33 9.23 10.57
CA ASP A 102 -1.49 8.34 10.49
C ASP A 102 -2.40 8.68 9.32
N GLU A 103 -2.58 9.97 9.03
CA GLU A 103 -3.43 10.42 7.92
C GLU A 103 -2.82 10.06 6.58
N TRP A 104 -1.52 10.25 6.43
CA TRP A 104 -0.80 9.90 5.19
C TRP A 104 -0.92 8.41 4.89
N LEU A 105 -0.69 7.59 5.91
CA LEU A 105 -0.75 6.13 5.77
C LEU A 105 -2.17 5.64 5.53
N ALA A 106 -3.15 6.18 6.26
CA ALA A 106 -4.56 5.83 6.06
C ALA A 106 -5.00 6.17 4.63
N ALA A 107 -4.59 7.31 4.13
CA ALA A 107 -4.93 7.75 2.77
C ALA A 107 -4.36 6.79 1.72
N VAL A 108 -3.06 6.50 1.77
CA VAL A 108 -2.43 5.65 0.76
C VAL A 108 -2.96 4.22 0.83
N LEU A 109 -3.16 3.67 2.01
CA LEU A 109 -3.70 2.32 2.16
C LEU A 109 -5.16 2.24 1.73
N SER A 110 -5.94 3.27 1.99
CA SER A 110 -7.32 3.34 1.51
C SER A 110 -7.37 3.34 -0.01
N TYR A 111 -6.51 4.12 -0.65
CA TYR A 111 -6.42 4.12 -2.11
C TYR A 111 -6.06 2.73 -2.65
N ILE A 112 -5.04 2.10 -2.09
CA ILE A 112 -4.58 0.78 -2.54
C ILE A 112 -5.69 -0.27 -2.39
N ARG A 113 -6.41 -0.24 -1.28
CA ARG A 113 -7.44 -1.24 -0.97
C ARG A 113 -8.72 -1.04 -1.78
N THR A 114 -9.06 0.19 -2.12
CA THR A 114 -10.32 0.49 -2.81
C THR A 114 -10.15 0.65 -4.31
N ASN A 115 -8.93 0.74 -4.79
CA ASN A 115 -8.58 0.95 -6.19
C ASN A 115 -7.54 -0.08 -6.64
N LEU A 116 -6.89 0.13 -7.76
CA LEU A 116 -5.86 -0.76 -8.31
C LEU A 116 -6.36 -2.20 -8.54
N GLY A 117 -7.65 -2.34 -8.89
CA GLY A 117 -8.25 -3.66 -9.08
C GLY A 117 -8.68 -4.35 -7.78
N ASN A 118 -8.58 -3.67 -6.66
CA ASN A 118 -8.98 -4.18 -5.35
C ASN A 118 -10.35 -3.62 -4.95
N SER A 119 -11.02 -4.26 -4.01
CA SER A 119 -12.35 -3.85 -3.55
C SER A 119 -12.54 -4.06 -2.04
N ALA A 120 -11.49 -3.82 -1.28
CA ALA A 120 -11.54 -3.90 0.18
C ALA A 120 -11.92 -2.55 0.78
N SER A 121 -12.15 -2.52 2.09
CA SER A 121 -12.59 -1.30 2.79
C SER A 121 -11.46 -0.30 2.99
N ALA A 122 -11.83 0.98 3.15
CA ALA A 122 -10.89 2.02 3.51
C ALA A 122 -10.33 1.79 4.92
N ILE A 123 -9.17 2.39 5.18
CA ILE A 123 -8.50 2.35 6.49
C ILE A 123 -8.50 3.78 7.04
N GLN A 124 -8.91 3.94 8.29
CA GLN A 124 -8.98 5.24 8.93
C GLN A 124 -7.69 5.57 9.70
N PRO A 125 -7.39 6.85 9.92
CA PRO A 125 -6.22 7.22 10.75
C PRO A 125 -6.20 6.56 12.13
N ALA A 126 -7.37 6.37 12.74
CA ALA A 126 -7.49 5.69 14.03
C ALA A 126 -7.02 4.24 13.96
N ASP A 127 -7.20 3.57 12.83
CA ASP A 127 -6.73 2.19 12.64
C ASP A 127 -5.20 2.14 12.64
N ILE A 128 -4.56 3.12 11.99
CA ILE A 128 -3.10 3.23 11.98
C ILE A 128 -2.59 3.45 13.40
N LYS A 129 -3.21 4.38 14.12
CA LYS A 129 -2.84 4.70 15.50
C LYS A 129 -2.87 3.49 16.41
N LYS A 130 -3.92 2.68 16.30
CA LYS A 130 -4.07 1.45 17.09
C LYS A 130 -2.90 0.49 16.85
N VAL A 131 -2.53 0.30 15.61
CA VAL A 131 -1.43 -0.62 15.29
C VAL A 131 -0.09 -0.04 15.77
N ARG A 132 0.13 1.28 15.64
CA ARG A 132 1.34 1.91 16.18
C ARG A 132 1.49 1.67 17.67
N GLU A 133 0.39 1.74 18.42
CA GLU A 133 0.42 1.51 19.86
C GLU A 133 0.86 0.09 20.21
N VAL A 134 0.51 -0.88 19.35
CA VAL A 134 0.88 -2.28 19.56
C VAL A 134 2.32 -2.56 19.12
N VAL A 135 2.73 -2.09 17.94
CA VAL A 135 4.05 -2.45 17.37
C VAL A 135 5.18 -1.52 17.84
N GLY A 136 4.83 -0.36 18.41
CA GLY A 136 5.82 0.61 18.86
C GLY A 136 6.68 1.11 17.72
N ARG A 137 7.98 1.22 17.96
CA ARG A 137 8.94 1.70 16.95
C ARG A 137 9.73 0.55 16.32
N ARG A 138 9.03 -0.46 15.90
CA ARG A 138 9.67 -1.59 15.21
C ARG A 138 10.17 -1.15 13.83
N TRP A 139 11.48 -1.14 13.64
CA TRP A 139 12.13 -0.87 12.35
C TRP A 139 12.50 -2.13 11.59
N ASP A 140 12.46 -3.30 12.24
CA ASP A 140 12.77 -4.57 11.59
C ASP A 140 11.63 -4.98 10.68
N PRO A 141 11.90 -5.23 9.39
CA PRO A 141 10.85 -5.69 8.47
C PRO A 141 10.21 -6.99 8.95
N TRP A 142 8.93 -7.13 8.67
CA TRP A 142 8.20 -8.36 8.92
C TRP A 142 8.52 -9.39 7.86
N THR A 143 8.41 -10.67 8.21
CA THR A 143 8.24 -11.75 7.24
C THR A 143 6.76 -12.13 7.23
N LEU A 144 6.30 -12.78 6.17
CA LEU A 144 4.90 -13.25 6.12
C LEU A 144 4.63 -14.26 7.23
N GLU A 145 5.61 -15.10 7.57
CA GLU A 145 5.47 -16.07 8.65
C GLU A 145 5.22 -15.39 10.00
N GLU A 146 5.98 -14.35 10.30
CA GLU A 146 5.76 -13.56 11.53
C GLU A 146 4.36 -12.94 11.55
N LEU A 147 3.91 -12.38 10.42
CA LEU A 147 2.60 -11.75 10.32
C LEU A 147 1.46 -12.72 10.56
N GLU A 148 1.60 -13.97 10.15
CA GLU A 148 0.58 -14.99 10.40
C GLU A 148 0.36 -15.25 11.89
N LYS A 149 1.39 -15.02 12.70
CA LYS A 149 1.30 -15.20 14.15
C LYS A 149 0.76 -13.98 14.87
N GLU A 150 0.76 -12.83 14.21
CA GLU A 150 0.25 -11.58 14.77
C GLU A 150 -1.26 -11.47 14.56
N GLY A 151 -1.92 -10.72 15.42
CA GLY A 151 -3.34 -10.41 15.24
C GLY A 151 -4.31 -11.50 15.65
N LYS A 152 -3.83 -12.48 16.41
CA LYS A 152 -4.69 -13.51 17.00
C LYS A 152 -5.01 -13.16 18.44
#